data_4ae265a712591452ff3838607c7d9e79
#
_entry.id   4ae265a712591452ff3838607c7d9e79
#
_cell.length_a   1.000
_cell.length_b   1.000
_cell.length_c   1.000
_cell.angle_alpha   90.00
_cell.angle_beta   90.00
_cell.angle_gamma   90.00
#
_symmetry.space_group_name_H-M   'P 1'
#
loop_
_entity.id
_entity.type
_entity.pdbx_description
1 polymer ?
#
loop_
_entity_poly.entity_id
_entity_poly.type
_entity_poly.pdbx_seq_one_letter_code
_entity_poly.pdbx_strand_id
1 'polypeptide(L)'
;LMKKHFYSIFALFLVGSMFSCQSPRSNSAKEETVGIDSMAPNPFITHMYTADPSAHVWADGRLYVYASHDIDPPRGCDLMDRYHVFSTDDMVNWTDHGEILNSSQVPWGRKEGGFMWAPDCAYKDGTYYFYFPHPSDTKWNNSWKIGVATSKEPAANFTVQGYIEGMDPLIDPCVFVDDDGQAYFYYGGGGRCIGARLKDNMVELAEKPH
;
A
#
# COMPACT_ATOMS: atom_id res chain seq x y z
N LEU A 1 -43.29 56.66 22.30
CA LEU A 1 -44.36 56.33 23.27
C LEU A 1 -43.93 55.08 24.05
N MET A 2 -43.44 55.26 25.19
CA MET A 2 -43.90 55.13 26.56
C MET A 2 -44.32 53.71 26.99
N LYS A 3 -43.49 53.18 27.95
CA LYS A 3 -43.82 52.54 29.25
C LYS A 3 -44.44 51.13 29.16
N LYS A 4 -44.11 50.12 29.96
CA LYS A 4 -43.96 50.11 31.45
C LYS A 4 -43.20 48.85 31.91
N HIS A 5 -42.46 49.04 33.01
CA HIS A 5 -41.93 48.05 33.92
C HIS A 5 -42.99 47.18 34.61
N PHE A 6 -42.65 45.92 34.93
CA PHE A 6 -43.16 45.29 36.14
C PHE A 6 -42.09 44.36 36.77
N TYR A 7 -41.72 44.76 37.99
CA TYR A 7 -40.95 43.93 38.91
C TYR A 7 -41.95 43.01 39.66
N SER A 8 -41.57 41.77 39.88
CA SER A 8 -42.17 40.98 40.96
C SER A 8 -41.09 40.12 41.61
N ILE A 9 -40.91 40.43 42.85
CA ILE A 9 -40.09 39.74 43.86
C ILE A 9 -41.00 38.62 44.45
N PHE A 10 -40.51 37.39 44.59
CA PHE A 10 -40.96 36.53 45.66
C PHE A 10 -39.95 35.40 45.96
N ALA A 11 -39.35 35.54 47.10
CA ALA A 11 -39.23 34.62 48.26
C ALA A 11 -38.48 33.32 48.10
N LEU A 12 -37.42 33.30 48.85
CA LEU A 12 -36.60 32.21 49.37
C LEU A 12 -37.43 31.08 49.98
N PHE A 13 -37.15 29.83 49.57
CA PHE A 13 -37.31 28.68 50.45
C PHE A 13 -36.06 27.82 50.39
N LEU A 14 -35.31 27.81 51.48
CA LEU A 14 -34.23 26.85 51.77
C LEU A 14 -34.89 25.55 52.18
N VAL A 15 -34.70 24.51 51.37
CA VAL A 15 -34.86 23.12 51.79
C VAL A 15 -33.52 22.43 51.63
N GLY A 16 -32.89 22.19 52.77
CA GLY A 16 -31.66 21.41 52.84
C GLY A 16 -31.96 19.93 52.53
N SER A 17 -31.41 19.48 51.43
CA SER A 17 -31.34 18.06 51.12
C SER A 17 -29.88 17.64 51.22
N MET A 18 -29.57 16.84 52.19
CA MET A 18 -28.28 16.16 52.31
C MET A 18 -28.15 15.18 51.14
N PHE A 19 -27.37 15.54 50.17
CA PHE A 19 -26.92 14.58 49.13
C PHE A 19 -25.69 13.84 49.66
N SER A 20 -25.92 12.57 49.94
CA SER A 20 -24.88 11.59 50.16
C SER A 20 -24.01 11.50 48.91
N CYS A 21 -22.73 11.83 49.05
CA CYS A 21 -21.71 11.56 48.02
C CYS A 21 -21.55 10.06 47.85
N GLN A 22 -22.25 9.46 46.88
CA GLN A 22 -21.86 8.17 46.33
C GLN A 22 -20.80 8.46 45.27
N SER A 23 -19.58 8.04 45.53
CA SER A 23 -18.50 8.00 44.57
C SER A 23 -18.92 7.17 43.34
N PRO A 24 -18.67 7.65 42.10
CA PRO A 24 -18.92 6.81 40.94
C PRO A 24 -17.98 5.61 40.99
N ARG A 25 -18.58 4.41 40.96
CA ARG A 25 -17.83 3.18 40.72
C ARG A 25 -17.08 3.36 39.40
N SER A 26 -15.76 3.34 39.47
CA SER A 26 -14.92 3.17 38.30
C SER A 26 -15.28 1.83 37.65
N ASN A 27 -15.96 1.87 36.53
CA ASN A 27 -15.91 0.76 35.59
C ASN A 27 -14.46 0.69 35.13
N SER A 28 -13.64 -0.13 35.77
CA SER A 28 -12.41 -0.61 35.17
C SER A 28 -12.83 -1.40 33.95
N ALA A 29 -12.68 -0.80 32.75
CA ALA A 29 -12.60 -1.57 31.54
C ALA A 29 -11.52 -2.63 31.80
N LYS A 30 -11.91 -3.90 31.77
CA LYS A 30 -10.95 -4.99 31.69
C LYS A 30 -10.18 -4.70 30.39
N GLU A 31 -8.92 -4.28 30.54
CA GLU A 31 -7.95 -4.48 29.46
C GLU A 31 -7.97 -5.99 29.19
N GLU A 32 -8.57 -6.38 28.06
CA GLU A 32 -8.29 -7.68 27.49
C GLU A 32 -6.81 -7.67 27.15
N THR A 33 -6.01 -8.27 28.01
CA THR A 33 -4.66 -8.65 27.65
C THR A 33 -4.79 -9.67 26.54
N VAL A 34 -4.65 -9.22 25.30
CA VAL A 34 -4.45 -10.11 24.16
C VAL A 34 -3.21 -10.94 24.49
N GLY A 35 -3.45 -12.23 24.75
CA GLY A 35 -2.38 -13.14 25.11
C GLY A 35 -1.33 -13.16 24.00
N ILE A 36 -0.07 -13.18 24.37
CA ILE A 36 1.10 -13.24 23.45
C ILE A 36 1.04 -14.45 22.51
N ASP A 37 0.18 -15.45 22.83
CA ASP A 37 -0.05 -16.66 22.01
C ASP A 37 -0.82 -16.43 20.70
N SER A 38 -1.33 -15.21 20.44
CA SER A 38 -2.09 -14.89 19.21
C SER A 38 -1.26 -14.15 18.15
N MET A 39 0.06 -14.00 18.34
CA MET A 39 0.91 -13.36 17.34
C MET A 39 1.17 -14.34 16.19
N ALA A 40 1.01 -13.82 14.94
CA ALA A 40 1.39 -14.57 13.76
C ALA A 40 2.83 -15.06 13.85
N PRO A 41 3.14 -16.26 13.36
CA PRO A 41 4.51 -16.69 13.25
C PRO A 41 5.30 -15.70 12.38
N ASN A 42 6.47 -15.30 12.84
CA ASN A 42 7.37 -14.48 12.07
C ASN A 42 8.60 -15.33 11.69
N PRO A 43 8.91 -15.51 10.40
CA PRO A 43 8.25 -14.91 9.22
C PRO A 43 6.88 -15.55 8.90
N PHE A 44 5.96 -14.76 8.30
CA PHE A 44 4.66 -15.29 7.86
C PHE A 44 4.75 -16.02 6.51
N ILE A 45 5.78 -15.77 5.70
CA ILE A 45 6.10 -16.53 4.49
C ILE A 45 7.24 -17.49 4.82
N THR A 46 6.97 -18.81 4.78
CA THR A 46 7.96 -19.85 5.16
C THR A 46 8.28 -20.84 4.06
N HIS A 47 7.58 -20.78 2.94
CA HIS A 47 7.66 -21.78 1.85
C HIS A 47 8.38 -21.26 0.61
N MET A 48 8.74 -19.96 0.59
CA MET A 48 9.52 -19.34 -0.48
C MET A 48 10.32 -18.15 0.06
N TYR A 49 11.32 -17.73 -0.69
CA TYR A 49 12.00 -16.47 -0.46
C TYR A 49 11.28 -15.33 -1.17
N THR A 50 11.15 -14.20 -0.49
CA THR A 50 10.55 -12.98 -1.03
C THR A 50 11.39 -11.77 -0.66
N ALA A 51 11.38 -10.73 -1.50
CA ALA A 51 12.14 -9.52 -1.28
C ALA A 51 11.30 -8.27 -1.60
N ASP A 52 11.74 -7.13 -1.04
CA ASP A 52 11.33 -5.77 -1.37
C ASP A 52 9.80 -5.59 -1.49
N PRO A 53 9.00 -5.94 -0.48
CA PRO A 53 7.55 -5.90 -0.58
C PRO A 53 7.01 -4.48 -0.52
N SER A 54 5.93 -4.21 -1.26
CA SER A 54 5.03 -3.10 -0.95
C SER A 54 3.75 -3.62 -0.26
N ALA A 55 3.14 -2.80 0.59
CA ALA A 55 2.00 -3.21 1.38
C ALA A 55 0.91 -2.13 1.39
N HIS A 56 -0.33 -2.51 1.09
CA HIS A 56 -1.46 -1.60 0.97
C HIS A 56 -2.72 -2.19 1.60
N VAL A 57 -3.51 -1.33 2.24
CA VAL A 57 -4.87 -1.69 2.67
C VAL A 57 -5.84 -1.12 1.63
N TRP A 58 -6.65 -1.99 1.03
CA TRP A 58 -7.62 -1.57 0.04
C TRP A 58 -9.01 -1.33 0.64
N ALA A 59 -9.97 -0.97 -0.19
CA ALA A 59 -11.33 -0.61 0.24
C ALA A 59 -12.11 -1.74 0.91
N ASP A 60 -11.69 -2.99 0.74
CA ASP A 60 -12.22 -4.16 1.43
C ASP A 60 -11.72 -4.31 2.87
N GLY A 61 -10.79 -3.45 3.30
CA GLY A 61 -10.18 -3.46 4.63
C GLY A 61 -9.05 -4.46 4.82
N ARG A 62 -8.73 -5.27 3.80
CA ARG A 62 -7.63 -6.24 3.86
C ARG A 62 -6.28 -5.57 3.56
N LEU A 63 -5.26 -6.02 4.25
CA LEU A 63 -3.86 -5.72 3.93
C LEU A 63 -3.39 -6.67 2.84
N TYR A 64 -2.83 -6.13 1.77
CA TYR A 64 -2.19 -6.87 0.68
C TYR A 64 -0.71 -6.57 0.64
N VAL A 65 0.10 -7.60 0.49
CA VAL A 65 1.56 -7.51 0.38
C VAL A 65 1.97 -8.05 -0.98
N TYR A 66 2.56 -7.20 -1.79
CA TYR A 66 3.08 -7.51 -3.13
C TYR A 66 4.58 -7.71 -3.02
N ALA A 67 5.07 -8.88 -3.36
CA ALA A 67 6.47 -9.24 -3.17
C ALA A 67 7.06 -9.89 -4.41
N SER A 68 8.33 -9.60 -4.69
CA SER A 68 9.11 -10.35 -5.65
C SER A 68 9.45 -11.73 -5.10
N HIS A 69 9.48 -12.74 -5.98
CA HIS A 69 9.90 -14.08 -5.66
C HIS A 69 11.41 -14.17 -5.74
N ASP A 70 12.07 -14.08 -4.59
CA ASP A 70 13.53 -14.27 -4.51
C ASP A 70 13.89 -15.75 -4.67
N ILE A 71 15.09 -16.02 -5.11
CA ILE A 71 15.57 -17.36 -5.44
C ILE A 71 16.78 -17.68 -4.57
N ASP A 72 16.99 -18.93 -4.28
CA ASP A 72 18.14 -19.39 -3.48
C ASP A 72 19.48 -18.87 -3.99
N PRO A 73 20.39 -18.45 -3.08
CA PRO A 73 21.75 -18.09 -3.44
C PRO A 73 22.46 -19.16 -4.29
N PRO A 74 23.49 -18.79 -5.08
CA PRO A 74 24.23 -17.52 -4.99
C PRO A 74 23.74 -16.41 -5.91
N ARG A 75 22.71 -16.60 -6.74
CA ARG A 75 22.30 -15.63 -7.76
C ARG A 75 20.80 -15.28 -7.71
N GLY A 76 20.23 -15.34 -6.51
CA GLY A 76 18.80 -15.19 -6.30
C GLY A 76 18.19 -13.94 -6.94
N CYS A 77 18.79 -12.76 -6.73
CA CYS A 77 18.27 -11.51 -7.27
C CYS A 77 18.28 -11.41 -8.80
N ASP A 78 19.24 -12.05 -9.47
CA ASP A 78 19.29 -12.07 -10.94
C ASP A 78 18.22 -12.96 -11.57
N LEU A 79 17.71 -13.92 -10.80
CA LEU A 79 16.78 -14.95 -11.27
C LEU A 79 15.33 -14.69 -10.86
N MET A 80 15.05 -13.65 -10.10
CA MET A 80 13.70 -13.26 -9.68
C MET A 80 12.82 -13.06 -10.92
N ASP A 81 11.86 -13.94 -11.14
CA ASP A 81 11.12 -14.03 -12.41
C ASP A 81 9.63 -13.76 -12.29
N ARG A 82 9.13 -13.56 -11.04
CA ARG A 82 7.68 -13.43 -10.78
C ARG A 82 7.37 -12.61 -9.54
N TYR A 83 6.10 -12.28 -9.39
CA TYR A 83 5.55 -11.62 -8.21
C TYR A 83 4.44 -12.44 -7.61
N HIS A 84 4.40 -12.48 -6.27
CA HIS A 84 3.34 -13.07 -5.46
C HIS A 84 2.60 -12.01 -4.66
N VAL A 85 1.35 -12.31 -4.32
CA VAL A 85 0.55 -11.48 -3.42
C VAL A 85 0.09 -12.31 -2.23
N PHE A 86 0.25 -11.73 -1.05
CA PHE A 86 -0.26 -12.26 0.20
C PHE A 86 -1.25 -11.29 0.80
N SER A 87 -2.27 -11.77 1.51
CA SER A 87 -3.21 -10.85 2.18
C SER A 87 -3.67 -11.37 3.53
N THR A 88 -4.12 -10.44 4.36
CA THR A 88 -4.64 -10.73 5.70
C THR A 88 -5.68 -9.71 6.15
N ASP A 89 -6.58 -10.13 7.04
CA ASP A 89 -7.53 -9.24 7.74
C ASP A 89 -7.05 -8.90 9.16
N ASP A 90 -6.15 -9.71 9.72
CA ASP A 90 -5.81 -9.68 11.14
C ASP A 90 -4.30 -9.71 11.42
N MET A 91 -3.46 -9.76 10.36
CA MET A 91 -2.00 -9.90 10.41
C MET A 91 -1.52 -11.20 11.09
N VAL A 92 -2.43 -12.12 11.36
CA VAL A 92 -2.17 -13.45 11.95
C VAL A 92 -2.39 -14.55 10.93
N ASN A 93 -3.55 -14.52 10.28
CA ASN A 93 -3.94 -15.48 9.26
C ASN A 93 -3.69 -14.90 7.86
N TRP A 94 -2.83 -15.55 7.10
CA TRP A 94 -2.41 -15.09 5.78
C TRP A 94 -2.94 -15.99 4.68
N THR A 95 -3.36 -15.36 3.58
CA THR A 95 -3.71 -16.04 2.33
C THR A 95 -2.60 -15.77 1.31
N ASP A 96 -2.02 -16.84 0.75
CA ASP A 96 -1.17 -16.75 -0.44
C ASP A 96 -2.05 -16.84 -1.68
N HIS A 97 -2.08 -15.81 -2.51
CA HIS A 97 -2.83 -15.76 -3.76
C HIS A 97 -2.05 -16.33 -4.94
N GLY A 98 -0.79 -16.70 -4.71
CA GLY A 98 0.08 -17.21 -5.75
C GLY A 98 0.67 -16.13 -6.65
N GLU A 99 1.14 -16.57 -7.80
CA GLU A 99 1.77 -15.71 -8.81
C GLU A 99 0.74 -14.82 -9.51
N ILE A 100 1.05 -13.52 -9.59
CA ILE A 100 0.22 -12.54 -10.29
C ILE A 100 0.82 -12.04 -11.60
N LEU A 101 2.12 -12.13 -11.77
CA LEU A 101 2.85 -11.71 -12.96
C LEU A 101 4.18 -12.47 -13.05
N ASN A 102 4.57 -12.82 -14.27
CA ASN A 102 5.82 -13.50 -14.59
C ASN A 102 6.57 -12.75 -15.70
N SER A 103 7.90 -12.79 -15.69
CA SER A 103 8.75 -12.12 -16.68
C SER A 103 8.45 -12.52 -18.12
N SER A 104 8.01 -13.77 -18.35
CA SER A 104 7.60 -14.24 -19.70
C SER A 104 6.35 -13.57 -20.26
N GLN A 105 5.57 -12.89 -19.41
CA GLN A 105 4.37 -12.11 -19.79
C GLN A 105 4.70 -10.66 -20.18
N VAL A 106 5.99 -10.25 -20.09
CA VAL A 106 6.43 -8.88 -20.36
C VAL A 106 6.97 -8.80 -21.80
N PRO A 107 6.18 -8.31 -22.79
CA PRO A 107 6.54 -8.42 -24.20
C PRO A 107 7.74 -7.56 -24.60
N TRP A 108 8.03 -6.49 -23.84
CA TRP A 108 9.17 -5.59 -24.04
C TRP A 108 10.38 -5.98 -23.18
N GLY A 109 10.19 -6.95 -22.29
CA GLY A 109 11.18 -7.36 -21.30
C GLY A 109 12.32 -8.17 -21.89
N ARG A 110 13.33 -8.36 -21.07
CA ARG A 110 14.47 -9.21 -21.33
C ARG A 110 14.03 -10.65 -21.61
N LYS A 111 14.49 -11.23 -22.72
CA LYS A 111 14.07 -12.59 -23.16
C LYS A 111 14.49 -13.69 -22.22
N GLU A 112 15.61 -13.52 -21.53
CA GLU A 112 16.12 -14.48 -20.56
C GLU A 112 15.36 -14.43 -19.22
N GLY A 113 14.44 -13.49 -19.06
CA GLY A 113 13.70 -13.28 -17.80
C GLY A 113 14.57 -12.78 -16.65
N GLY A 114 14.13 -13.04 -15.44
CA GLY A 114 14.80 -12.58 -14.22
C GLY A 114 14.56 -11.09 -13.92
N PHE A 115 15.16 -10.59 -12.85
CA PHE A 115 15.17 -9.17 -12.48
C PHE A 115 13.79 -8.52 -12.28
N MET A 116 12.79 -9.29 -11.88
CA MET A 116 11.50 -8.78 -11.43
C MET A 116 11.66 -8.34 -9.97
N TRP A 117 12.18 -7.10 -9.77
CA TRP A 117 12.59 -6.58 -8.47
C TRP A 117 11.47 -5.80 -7.80
N ALA A 118 11.80 -4.98 -6.79
CA ALA A 118 10.89 -4.25 -5.93
C ALA A 118 9.65 -3.69 -6.64
N PRO A 119 8.44 -4.22 -6.38
CA PRO A 119 7.21 -3.75 -7.01
C PRO A 119 6.50 -2.71 -6.16
N ASP A 120 5.51 -2.04 -6.75
CA ASP A 120 4.47 -1.32 -6.02
C ASP A 120 3.11 -1.51 -6.67
N CYS A 121 2.03 -1.23 -5.93
CA CYS A 121 0.67 -1.28 -6.42
C CYS A 121 -0.11 -0.04 -5.99
N ALA A 122 -0.86 0.55 -6.90
CA ALA A 122 -1.77 1.65 -6.61
C ALA A 122 -3.18 1.32 -7.09
N TYR A 123 -4.18 1.97 -6.49
CA TYR A 123 -5.58 1.83 -6.89
C TYR A 123 -6.14 3.19 -7.31
N LYS A 124 -6.80 3.23 -8.46
CA LYS A 124 -7.55 4.40 -8.92
C LYS A 124 -8.73 3.97 -9.78
N ASP A 125 -9.89 4.54 -9.52
CA ASP A 125 -11.11 4.40 -10.35
C ASP A 125 -11.47 2.95 -10.71
N GLY A 126 -11.45 2.06 -9.71
CA GLY A 126 -11.81 0.65 -9.89
C GLY A 126 -10.76 -0.18 -10.62
N THR A 127 -9.51 0.27 -10.65
CA THR A 127 -8.41 -0.43 -11.30
C THR A 127 -7.19 -0.43 -10.39
N TYR A 128 -6.57 -1.59 -10.25
CA TYR A 128 -5.28 -1.77 -9.63
C TYR A 128 -4.19 -1.64 -10.69
N TYR A 129 -3.17 -0.84 -10.40
CA TYR A 129 -2.02 -0.58 -11.25
C TYR A 129 -0.80 -1.13 -10.54
N PHE A 130 -0.21 -2.18 -11.08
CA PHE A 130 0.96 -2.84 -10.56
C PHE A 130 2.19 -2.37 -11.30
N TYR A 131 3.12 -1.72 -10.60
CA TYR A 131 4.36 -1.16 -11.13
C TYR A 131 5.52 -2.07 -10.77
N PHE A 132 6.35 -2.38 -11.75
CA PHE A 132 7.45 -3.31 -11.57
C PHE A 132 8.68 -2.92 -12.40
N PRO A 133 9.89 -2.93 -11.83
CA PRO A 133 11.10 -2.74 -12.60
C PRO A 133 11.42 -4.00 -13.37
N HIS A 134 11.85 -3.85 -14.62
CA HIS A 134 12.35 -4.95 -15.43
C HIS A 134 13.26 -4.41 -16.52
N PRO A 135 14.43 -5.05 -16.80
CA PRO A 135 15.28 -4.63 -17.91
C PRO A 135 14.70 -5.06 -19.25
N SER A 136 14.84 -4.21 -20.25
CA SER A 136 14.43 -4.50 -21.64
C SER A 136 15.56 -5.11 -22.50
N ASP A 137 16.79 -5.17 -21.98
CA ASP A 137 17.97 -5.71 -22.67
C ASP A 137 18.96 -6.28 -21.63
N THR A 138 19.99 -6.93 -22.13
CA THR A 138 21.12 -7.44 -21.33
C THR A 138 22.10 -6.34 -20.89
N LYS A 139 22.00 -5.14 -21.44
CA LYS A 139 22.83 -3.99 -21.06
C LYS A 139 22.28 -3.32 -19.81
N TRP A 140 22.80 -3.70 -18.68
CA TRP A 140 22.35 -3.36 -17.35
C TRP A 140 22.02 -1.86 -17.12
N ASN A 141 22.93 -0.95 -17.49
CA ASN A 141 22.85 0.44 -17.05
C ASN A 141 21.82 1.32 -17.78
N ASN A 142 21.26 0.88 -18.90
CA ASN A 142 20.39 1.73 -19.74
C ASN A 142 19.10 1.03 -20.18
N SER A 143 18.83 -0.18 -19.68
CA SER A 143 17.70 -0.96 -20.16
C SER A 143 16.54 -1.07 -19.15
N TRP A 144 16.71 -0.56 -17.96
CA TRP A 144 15.68 -0.58 -16.93
C TRP A 144 14.46 0.24 -17.31
N LYS A 145 13.30 -0.34 -17.11
CA LYS A 145 11.98 0.26 -17.29
C LYS A 145 11.13 -0.02 -16.05
N ILE A 146 10.18 0.85 -15.79
CA ILE A 146 9.09 0.51 -14.87
C ILE A 146 7.89 0.12 -15.73
N GLY A 147 7.57 -1.18 -15.71
CA GLY A 147 6.39 -1.72 -16.33
C GLY A 147 5.13 -1.39 -15.55
N VAL A 148 4.01 -1.41 -16.24
CA VAL A 148 2.68 -1.28 -15.61
C VAL A 148 1.82 -2.44 -16.07
N ALA A 149 1.24 -3.16 -15.11
CA ALA A 149 0.20 -4.14 -15.36
C ALA A 149 -1.08 -3.72 -14.63
N THR A 150 -2.24 -4.04 -15.17
CA THR A 150 -3.52 -3.64 -14.59
C THR A 150 -4.44 -4.82 -14.32
N SER A 151 -5.25 -4.70 -13.27
CA SER A 151 -6.31 -5.64 -12.95
C SER A 151 -7.53 -4.94 -12.32
N LYS A 152 -8.68 -5.62 -12.33
CA LYS A 152 -9.86 -5.25 -11.54
C LYS A 152 -9.87 -5.92 -10.16
N GLU A 153 -8.92 -6.78 -9.89
CA GLU A 153 -8.75 -7.56 -8.67
C GLU A 153 -7.40 -7.24 -8.02
N PRO A 154 -7.31 -7.14 -6.69
CA PRO A 154 -6.07 -6.73 -6.03
C PRO A 154 -4.95 -7.79 -6.09
N ALA A 155 -5.31 -9.07 -6.31
CA ALA A 155 -4.38 -10.19 -6.21
C ALA A 155 -4.48 -11.20 -7.36
N ALA A 156 -5.07 -10.82 -8.49
CA ALA A 156 -5.23 -11.72 -9.64
C ALA A 156 -5.36 -10.97 -10.96
N ASN A 157 -5.24 -11.69 -12.08
CA ASN A 157 -5.62 -11.24 -13.43
C ASN A 157 -4.90 -9.99 -13.94
N PHE A 158 -3.67 -9.75 -13.51
CA PHE A 158 -2.88 -8.63 -14.00
C PHE A 158 -2.46 -8.83 -15.46
N THR A 159 -2.65 -7.78 -16.27
CA THR A 159 -2.29 -7.76 -17.68
C THR A 159 -1.33 -6.60 -17.94
N VAL A 160 -0.17 -6.90 -18.53
CA VAL A 160 0.85 -5.89 -18.85
C VAL A 160 0.32 -4.92 -19.89
N GLN A 161 0.36 -3.62 -19.56
CA GLN A 161 -0.04 -2.52 -20.45
C GLN A 161 1.15 -1.93 -21.24
N GLY A 162 2.36 -2.03 -20.69
CA GLY A 162 3.56 -1.44 -21.23
C GLY A 162 4.50 -1.01 -20.12
N TYR A 163 5.17 0.11 -20.33
CA TYR A 163 6.04 0.74 -19.33
C TYR A 163 5.90 2.26 -19.38
N ILE A 164 6.31 2.94 -18.31
CA ILE A 164 6.30 4.41 -18.25
C ILE A 164 7.43 4.95 -19.12
N GLU A 165 7.07 5.72 -20.15
CA GLU A 165 8.03 6.37 -21.04
C GLU A 165 8.55 7.69 -20.45
N GLY A 166 9.74 8.10 -20.89
CA GLY A 166 10.34 9.39 -20.50
C GLY A 166 11.03 9.41 -19.14
N MET A 167 11.13 8.27 -18.45
CA MET A 167 11.86 8.13 -17.20
C MET A 167 13.35 7.79 -17.43
N ASP A 168 14.18 8.12 -16.43
CA ASP A 168 15.55 7.62 -16.35
C ASP A 168 15.52 6.09 -16.14
N PRO A 169 16.54 5.34 -16.59
CA PRO A 169 16.60 3.88 -16.43
C PRO A 169 16.94 3.48 -14.99
N LEU A 170 16.01 3.68 -14.08
CA LEU A 170 16.09 3.37 -12.66
C LEU A 170 15.01 2.35 -12.27
N ILE A 171 14.97 1.97 -10.98
CA ILE A 171 14.19 0.90 -10.40
C ILE A 171 13.31 1.42 -9.24
N ASP A 172 12.82 0.55 -8.40
CA ASP A 172 12.15 0.82 -7.12
C ASP A 172 10.99 1.82 -7.24
N PRO A 173 9.93 1.49 -8.02
CA PRO A 173 8.76 2.36 -8.14
C PRO A 173 8.00 2.46 -6.81
N CYS A 174 7.45 3.64 -6.55
CA CYS A 174 6.44 3.87 -5.53
C CYS A 174 5.41 4.86 -6.08
N VAL A 175 4.13 4.54 -5.99
CA VAL A 175 3.05 5.39 -6.48
C VAL A 175 2.12 5.76 -5.35
N PHE A 176 1.99 7.04 -5.11
CA PHE A 176 1.06 7.61 -4.14
C PHE A 176 -0.08 8.32 -4.87
N VAL A 177 -1.32 7.97 -4.54
CA VAL A 177 -2.52 8.66 -5.01
C VAL A 177 -3.05 9.52 -3.86
N ASP A 178 -3.06 10.83 -4.06
CA ASP A 178 -3.50 11.80 -3.06
C ASP A 178 -5.03 11.89 -2.99
N ASP A 179 -5.55 12.52 -1.95
CA ASP A 179 -7.00 12.68 -1.69
C ASP A 179 -7.75 13.42 -2.82
N ASP A 180 -7.04 14.27 -3.57
CA ASP A 180 -7.58 14.96 -4.75
C ASP A 180 -7.58 14.09 -6.03
N GLY A 181 -7.06 12.86 -5.94
CA GLY A 181 -6.94 11.91 -7.04
C GLY A 181 -5.68 12.09 -7.89
N GLN A 182 -4.80 13.05 -7.57
CA GLN A 182 -3.52 13.18 -8.26
C GLN A 182 -2.58 12.05 -7.86
N ALA A 183 -2.04 11.34 -8.85
CA ALA A 183 -1.04 10.31 -8.62
C ALA A 183 0.38 10.88 -8.77
N TYR A 184 1.23 10.53 -7.81
CA TYR A 184 2.65 10.86 -7.79
C TYR A 184 3.46 9.59 -7.93
N PHE A 185 4.41 9.61 -8.82
CA PHE A 185 5.30 8.49 -9.13
C PHE A 185 6.71 8.81 -8.67
N TYR A 186 7.24 7.98 -7.80
CA TYR A 186 8.62 8.03 -7.32
C TYR A 186 9.36 6.78 -7.78
N TYR A 187 10.62 6.93 -8.12
CA TYR A 187 11.48 5.82 -8.51
C TYR A 187 12.95 6.16 -8.25
N GLY A 188 13.80 5.15 -8.15
CA GLY A 188 15.15 5.43 -7.71
C GLY A 188 16.18 4.37 -8.02
N GLY A 189 17.25 4.39 -7.24
CA GLY A 189 18.41 3.51 -7.36
C GLY A 189 19.71 4.29 -7.52
N GLY A 190 20.83 3.68 -7.13
CA GLY A 190 22.15 4.30 -7.25
C GLY A 190 22.31 5.62 -6.49
N GLY A 191 21.61 5.79 -5.37
CA GLY A 191 21.62 7.02 -4.57
C GLY A 191 20.75 8.16 -5.11
N ARG A 192 19.88 7.90 -6.07
CA ARG A 192 18.95 8.87 -6.64
C ARG A 192 17.52 8.50 -6.24
N CYS A 193 16.70 9.51 -5.97
CA CYS A 193 15.25 9.41 -5.89
C CYS A 193 14.67 10.52 -6.79
N ILE A 194 13.80 10.15 -7.68
CA ILE A 194 13.22 11.03 -8.70
C ILE A 194 11.71 10.94 -8.59
N GLY A 195 11.02 12.07 -8.72
CA GLY A 195 9.57 12.15 -8.68
C GLY A 195 8.98 12.79 -9.94
N ALA A 196 7.73 12.46 -10.22
CA ALA A 196 6.90 13.12 -11.22
C ALA A 196 5.43 12.86 -10.94
N ARG A 197 4.55 13.72 -11.44
CA ARG A 197 3.12 13.42 -11.47
C ARG A 197 2.81 12.46 -12.63
N LEU A 198 1.87 11.55 -12.38
CA LEU A 198 1.25 10.77 -13.44
C LEU A 198 0.02 11.50 -14.01
N LYS A 199 -0.28 11.22 -15.27
CA LYS A 199 -1.58 11.56 -15.86
C LYS A 199 -2.69 10.68 -15.22
N ASP A 200 -3.94 11.05 -15.42
CA ASP A 200 -5.09 10.30 -14.89
C ASP A 200 -5.14 8.84 -15.33
N ASN A 201 -4.53 8.51 -16.45
CA ASN A 201 -4.44 7.14 -16.93
C ASN A 201 -3.46 6.25 -16.17
N MET A 202 -2.69 6.81 -15.22
CA MET A 202 -1.76 6.10 -14.35
C MET A 202 -0.57 5.41 -15.04
N VAL A 203 -0.41 5.59 -16.35
CA VAL A 203 0.64 4.91 -17.15
C VAL A 203 1.54 5.89 -17.90
N GLU A 204 1.24 7.19 -17.84
CA GLU A 204 2.03 8.24 -18.48
C GLU A 204 2.42 9.33 -17.48
N LEU A 205 3.63 9.88 -17.69
CA LEU A 205 4.07 11.06 -16.94
C LEU A 205 3.30 12.31 -17.37
N ALA A 206 2.85 13.10 -16.40
CA ALA A 206 2.23 14.41 -16.64
C ALA A 206 3.26 15.53 -16.79
N GLU A 207 4.51 15.30 -16.38
CA GLU A 207 5.59 16.26 -16.38
C GLU A 207 6.95 15.55 -16.53
N LYS A 208 7.99 16.32 -16.75
CA LYS A 208 9.36 15.80 -16.76
C LYS A 208 9.75 15.40 -15.33
N PRO A 209 10.32 14.20 -15.11
CA PRO A 209 10.83 13.79 -13.80
C PRO A 209 11.94 14.73 -13.27
N HIS A 210 11.96 14.93 -11.96
CA HIS A 210 12.91 15.82 -11.27
C HIS A 210 13.23 15.35 -9.84
#